data_4728be7044f8eabeb348b2e3ca7ab4ad
#
_entry.id   4728be7044f8eabeb348b2e3ca7ab4ad
#
_cell.length_a   1.000
_cell.length_b   1.000
_cell.length_c   1.000
_cell.angle_alpha   90.00
_cell.angle_beta   90.00
_cell.angle_gamma   90.00
#
_symmetry.space_group_name_H-M   'P 1'
#
loop_
_entity.id
_entity.type
_entity.pdbx_description
1 polymer ?
#
loop_
_entity_poly.entity_id
_entity_poly.type
_entity_poly.pdbx_seq_one_letter_code
_entity_poly.pdbx_strand_id
1 'polypeptide(L)'
;MNAFGRGGRIKHSEYYQCGKGRDLGFGTILNFQTKIGTGMGEQMLSREYYYLGSQLPLDRFLTFYYGHPGFHINNILVILSVQVFMLSLLYLGSLTGELTLCRYDNQGGLIPGQQGCYNLYPVFQWIKRTILSILLVFLINFLPLFLQELTERGTGRAITRLGKHFLSLSPIFEIFSTQIYTHSILSNLTFGGARYIATGRGFATARLSFSILYSRFAGPSIYLGMRTLLMLIYISMAIWMPHLIYFWISIMALIVAPFLFNPHQFSFTDFVIDYREFLRWMSRGNSRSHGNSWIGYCRLSRTMITGYKKHRLGHPSEKLSSDAPRAGWRNVFIAEIVGPISMAVIVTIAYMFVGSFKDNTGHTPPNPLIRILVVALGPIVLNAVLLLLQFVTSVSLGPALGSCCPRFGAWMAGGVHAIAVFGLVAFFEFLWFLERWNGRRAVLGIVSIVFIQRAVNKLIISTLLTRESKSDETNRVWWSGNWFGGNNGSTSSPVREFVVKIVELNLWSGDFILGHILLFALGIPVLIPFIDKIHSTMLFWLRPSRQIRRAIYTVKQRKQRRMIVIKYGLLFLVVLGAFLALIIVPVWLRTLKMECWLCDQI
;
A
#
# COMPACT_ATOMS: atom_id res chain seq x y z
N MET A 1 -16.24 -18.32 25.30
CA MET A 1 -16.35 -19.65 24.67
C MET A 1 -16.44 -20.77 25.70
N ASN A 2 -15.48 -20.97 26.58
CA ASN A 2 -15.53 -22.09 27.57
C ASN A 2 -16.79 -22.10 28.45
N ALA A 3 -17.31 -20.94 28.86
CA ALA A 3 -18.55 -20.88 29.65
C ALA A 3 -19.77 -21.33 28.85
N PHE A 4 -19.89 -20.90 27.58
CA PHE A 4 -20.99 -21.32 26.71
C PHE A 4 -20.89 -22.79 26.33
N GLY A 5 -19.67 -23.28 25.99
CA GLY A 5 -19.43 -24.68 25.65
C GLY A 5 -19.72 -25.66 26.80
N ARG A 6 -19.75 -25.18 28.06
CA ARG A 6 -20.13 -25.93 29.26
C ARG A 6 -21.59 -25.71 29.70
N GLY A 7 -22.40 -25.10 28.85
CA GLY A 7 -23.80 -24.77 29.17
C GLY A 7 -23.98 -23.60 30.14
N GLY A 8 -22.89 -22.91 30.46
CA GLY A 8 -22.91 -21.73 31.33
C GLY A 8 -23.57 -20.52 30.69
N ARG A 9 -23.98 -19.56 31.52
CA ARG A 9 -24.52 -18.27 31.10
C ARG A 9 -23.54 -17.16 31.47
N ILE A 10 -23.41 -16.16 30.61
CA ILE A 10 -22.67 -14.95 30.88
C ILE A 10 -23.66 -13.88 31.28
N LYS A 11 -23.47 -13.30 32.48
CA LYS A 11 -24.26 -12.18 32.98
C LYS A 11 -23.38 -10.94 33.06
N HIS A 12 -23.85 -9.83 32.52
CA HIS A 12 -23.19 -8.53 32.72
C HIS A 12 -23.48 -8.02 34.13
N SER A 13 -22.43 -7.54 34.80
CA SER A 13 -22.55 -6.96 36.12
C SER A 13 -21.79 -5.61 36.13
N GLU A 14 -22.46 -4.55 36.55
CA GLU A 14 -21.91 -3.20 36.59
C GLU A 14 -21.28 -2.84 37.98
N TYR A 15 -21.23 -3.80 38.89
CA TYR A 15 -20.74 -3.53 40.24
C TYR A 15 -19.25 -3.19 40.30
N TYR A 16 -18.48 -3.53 39.27
CA TYR A 16 -17.05 -3.30 39.27
C TYR A 16 -16.53 -3.02 37.85
N GLN A 17 -15.94 -1.84 37.68
CA GLN A 17 -15.30 -1.46 36.43
C GLN A 17 -13.80 -1.66 36.52
N CYS A 18 -13.27 -2.59 35.72
CA CYS A 18 -11.84 -2.76 35.53
C CYS A 18 -11.38 -2.06 34.26
N GLY A 19 -10.63 -1.00 34.41
CA GLY A 19 -9.97 -0.31 33.31
C GLY A 19 -8.55 -0.82 33.09
N LYS A 20 -8.18 -1.09 31.85
CA LYS A 20 -6.79 -1.33 31.47
C LYS A 20 -6.23 -0.09 30.79
N GLY A 21 -5.10 0.43 31.28
CA GLY A 21 -4.39 1.49 30.60
C GLY A 21 -3.96 1.07 29.20
N ARG A 22 -4.14 1.94 28.21
CA ARG A 22 -3.66 1.71 26.85
C ARG A 22 -2.27 2.29 26.66
N ASP A 23 -1.52 1.64 25.77
CA ASP A 23 -0.26 2.19 25.28
C ASP A 23 -0.52 3.50 24.52
N LEU A 24 0.29 4.51 24.76
CA LEU A 24 0.06 5.87 24.24
C LEU A 24 0.66 6.11 22.85
N GLY A 25 1.49 5.21 22.34
CA GLY A 25 2.15 5.40 21.04
C GLY A 25 1.31 4.90 19.88
N PHE A 26 1.26 5.63 18.77
CA PHE A 26 0.59 5.22 17.52
C PHE A 26 0.97 3.79 17.11
N GLY A 27 2.27 3.48 17.09
CA GLY A 27 2.75 2.15 16.74
C GLY A 27 2.31 1.05 17.70
N THR A 28 2.15 1.34 18.99
CA THR A 28 1.73 0.36 20.00
C THR A 28 0.22 0.12 19.98
N ILE A 29 -0.57 1.15 19.71
CA ILE A 29 -2.02 1.02 19.50
C ILE A 29 -2.28 0.11 18.30
N LEU A 30 -1.57 0.31 17.19
CA LEU A 30 -1.72 -0.52 16.00
C LEU A 30 -1.20 -1.95 16.20
N ASN A 31 -0.15 -2.16 16.99
CA ASN A 31 0.27 -3.50 17.41
C ASN A 31 -0.82 -4.20 18.21
N PHE A 32 -1.50 -3.47 19.07
CA PHE A 32 -2.62 -4.01 19.83
C PHE A 32 -3.79 -4.41 18.91
N GLN A 33 -4.16 -3.57 17.94
CA GLN A 33 -5.17 -3.89 16.93
C GLN A 33 -4.78 -5.12 16.09
N THR A 34 -3.53 -5.19 15.64
CA THR A 34 -3.02 -6.34 14.88
C THR A 34 -3.06 -7.61 15.73
N LYS A 35 -2.70 -7.54 17.02
CA LYS A 35 -2.76 -8.67 17.95
C LYS A 35 -4.18 -9.18 18.12
N ILE A 36 -5.15 -8.28 18.32
CA ILE A 36 -6.56 -8.64 18.43
C ILE A 36 -7.03 -9.29 17.13
N GLY A 37 -6.81 -8.64 15.98
CA GLY A 37 -7.25 -9.15 14.68
C GLY A 37 -6.68 -10.53 14.36
N THR A 38 -5.39 -10.76 14.64
CA THR A 38 -4.76 -12.07 14.45
C THR A 38 -5.39 -13.15 15.36
N GLY A 39 -5.57 -12.85 16.65
CA GLY A 39 -6.18 -13.79 17.59
C GLY A 39 -7.64 -14.09 17.26
N MET A 40 -8.38 -13.11 16.74
CA MET A 40 -9.75 -13.30 16.31
C MET A 40 -9.86 -14.16 15.05
N GLY A 41 -8.96 -13.99 14.09
CA GLY A 41 -8.90 -14.84 12.90
C GLY A 41 -8.69 -16.30 13.25
N GLU A 42 -7.78 -16.63 14.19
CA GLU A 42 -7.61 -18.00 14.68
C GLU A 42 -8.82 -18.52 15.44
N GLN A 43 -9.43 -17.67 16.26
CA GLN A 43 -10.60 -18.07 17.00
C GLN A 43 -11.78 -18.40 16.08
N MET A 44 -11.97 -17.65 14.98
CA MET A 44 -13.01 -17.92 13.98
C MET A 44 -12.78 -19.26 13.25
N LEU A 45 -11.55 -19.75 13.17
CA LEU A 45 -11.19 -21.04 12.57
C LEU A 45 -11.23 -22.19 13.57
N SER A 46 -11.48 -21.93 14.85
CA SER A 46 -11.48 -22.97 15.88
C SER A 46 -12.73 -23.85 15.82
N ARG A 47 -12.57 -25.11 16.22
CA ARG A 47 -13.69 -26.05 16.33
C ARG A 47 -14.74 -25.61 17.34
N GLU A 48 -14.31 -25.03 18.44
CA GLU A 48 -15.17 -24.49 19.49
C GLU A 48 -16.11 -23.40 18.95
N TYR A 49 -15.61 -22.60 18.03
CA TYR A 49 -16.40 -21.55 17.39
C TYR A 49 -17.48 -22.14 16.48
N TYR A 50 -17.13 -23.17 15.70
CA TYR A 50 -18.04 -23.91 14.85
C TYR A 50 -19.15 -24.58 15.66
N TYR A 51 -18.79 -25.29 16.73
CA TYR A 51 -19.75 -25.97 17.59
C TYR A 51 -20.69 -24.98 18.30
N LEU A 52 -20.18 -23.88 18.81
CA LEU A 52 -21.03 -22.85 19.39
C LEU A 52 -22.00 -22.28 18.37
N GLY A 53 -21.56 -22.02 17.14
CA GLY A 53 -22.43 -21.52 16.06
C GLY A 53 -23.51 -22.52 15.65
N SER A 54 -23.23 -23.80 15.70
CA SER A 54 -24.18 -24.86 15.29
C SER A 54 -25.11 -25.37 16.38
N GLN A 55 -24.76 -25.21 17.67
CA GLN A 55 -25.49 -25.79 18.80
C GLN A 55 -26.25 -24.77 19.65
N LEU A 56 -25.98 -23.49 19.50
CA LEU A 56 -26.67 -22.47 20.28
C LEU A 56 -28.11 -22.25 19.77
N PRO A 57 -29.12 -22.14 20.66
CA PRO A 57 -30.43 -21.69 20.26
C PRO A 57 -30.40 -20.27 19.70
N LEU A 58 -31.37 -19.90 18.86
CA LEU A 58 -31.35 -18.69 18.03
C LEU A 58 -31.07 -17.41 18.84
N ASP A 59 -31.71 -17.24 19.99
CA ASP A 59 -31.54 -16.08 20.87
C ASP A 59 -30.06 -15.92 21.35
N ARG A 60 -29.44 -17.03 21.75
CA ARG A 60 -28.05 -17.04 22.20
C ARG A 60 -27.08 -16.96 21.03
N PHE A 61 -27.45 -17.57 19.89
CA PHE A 61 -26.65 -17.45 18.67
C PHE A 61 -26.59 -16.00 18.18
N LEU A 62 -27.71 -15.29 18.16
CA LEU A 62 -27.73 -13.87 17.79
C LEU A 62 -26.89 -13.02 18.74
N THR A 63 -27.00 -13.26 20.06
CA THR A 63 -26.14 -12.56 21.04
C THR A 63 -24.66 -12.88 20.82
N PHE A 64 -24.32 -14.14 20.58
CA PHE A 64 -22.97 -14.58 20.26
C PHE A 64 -22.47 -13.97 18.95
N TYR A 65 -23.30 -13.97 17.90
CA TYR A 65 -22.95 -13.41 16.59
C TYR A 65 -22.69 -11.92 16.68
N TYR A 66 -23.60 -11.13 17.19
CA TYR A 66 -23.47 -9.68 17.26
C TYR A 66 -22.41 -9.22 18.27
N GLY A 67 -22.24 -9.95 19.35
CA GLY A 67 -21.21 -9.64 20.35
C GLY A 67 -19.80 -10.01 19.94
N HIS A 68 -19.63 -10.82 18.90
CA HIS A 68 -18.31 -11.37 18.56
C HIS A 68 -18.05 -11.49 17.05
N PRO A 69 -18.48 -12.54 16.30
CA PRO A 69 -18.07 -12.72 14.89
C PRO A 69 -18.65 -11.65 13.97
N GLY A 70 -19.85 -11.20 14.22
CA GLY A 70 -20.54 -10.23 13.39
C GLY A 70 -19.78 -8.91 13.26
N PHE A 71 -19.18 -8.43 14.35
CA PHE A 71 -18.33 -7.24 14.31
C PHE A 71 -17.13 -7.41 13.36
N HIS A 72 -16.47 -8.56 13.39
CA HIS A 72 -15.29 -8.82 12.57
C HIS A 72 -15.64 -9.02 11.10
N ILE A 73 -16.72 -9.76 10.83
CA ILE A 73 -17.26 -9.96 9.48
C ILE A 73 -17.68 -8.61 8.89
N ASN A 74 -18.36 -7.77 9.67
CA ASN A 74 -18.80 -6.46 9.23
C ASN A 74 -17.63 -5.56 8.81
N ASN A 75 -16.55 -5.53 9.57
CA ASN A 75 -15.35 -4.79 9.19
C ASN A 75 -14.75 -5.29 7.86
N ILE A 76 -14.71 -6.61 7.63
CA ILE A 76 -14.27 -7.19 6.37
C ILE A 76 -15.18 -6.75 5.22
N LEU A 77 -16.48 -6.81 5.41
CA LEU A 77 -17.48 -6.44 4.39
C LEU A 77 -17.40 -4.95 4.05
N VAL A 78 -17.19 -4.07 5.03
CA VAL A 78 -17.01 -2.63 4.79
C VAL A 78 -15.80 -2.36 3.89
N ILE A 79 -14.65 -2.97 4.18
CA ILE A 79 -13.45 -2.79 3.35
C ILE A 79 -13.66 -3.40 1.95
N LEU A 80 -14.29 -4.56 1.86
CA LEU A 80 -14.59 -5.21 0.58
C LEU A 80 -15.56 -4.38 -0.26
N SER A 81 -16.58 -3.78 0.35
CA SER A 81 -17.56 -2.94 -0.34
C SER A 81 -16.91 -1.76 -1.06
N VAL A 82 -15.93 -1.11 -0.44
CA VAL A 82 -15.17 -0.03 -1.09
C VAL A 82 -14.51 -0.52 -2.37
N GLN A 83 -13.91 -1.72 -2.36
CA GLN A 83 -13.25 -2.28 -3.55
C GLN A 83 -14.28 -2.63 -4.64
N VAL A 84 -15.43 -3.19 -4.28
CA VAL A 84 -16.50 -3.52 -5.22
C VAL A 84 -17.08 -2.24 -5.85
N PHE A 85 -17.31 -1.19 -5.06
CA PHE A 85 -17.74 0.12 -5.58
C PHE A 85 -16.69 0.72 -6.53
N MET A 86 -15.40 0.66 -6.21
CA MET A 86 -14.36 1.15 -7.09
C MET A 86 -14.34 0.41 -8.43
N LEU A 87 -14.48 -0.92 -8.42
CA LEU A 87 -14.57 -1.70 -9.65
C LEU A 87 -15.82 -1.37 -10.45
N SER A 88 -16.98 -1.26 -9.81
CA SER A 88 -18.25 -0.92 -10.46
C SER A 88 -18.17 0.45 -11.12
N LEU A 89 -17.63 1.47 -10.43
CA LEU A 89 -17.45 2.81 -10.99
C LEU A 89 -16.41 2.84 -12.12
N LEU A 90 -15.35 2.03 -12.02
CA LEU A 90 -14.35 1.90 -13.06
C LEU A 90 -14.98 1.33 -14.35
N TYR A 91 -15.81 0.30 -14.25
CA TYR A 91 -16.54 -0.25 -15.38
C TYR A 91 -17.55 0.73 -15.98
N LEU A 92 -18.32 1.43 -15.14
CA LEU A 92 -19.21 2.47 -15.62
C LEU A 92 -18.45 3.57 -16.38
N GLY A 93 -17.29 3.98 -15.85
CA GLY A 93 -16.42 4.94 -16.51
C GLY A 93 -15.85 4.44 -17.85
N SER A 94 -15.54 3.15 -17.94
CA SER A 94 -15.05 2.56 -19.20
C SER A 94 -16.14 2.44 -20.26
N LEU A 95 -17.35 2.14 -19.86
CA LEU A 95 -18.49 1.98 -20.77
C LEU A 95 -19.08 3.31 -21.26
N THR A 96 -18.89 4.42 -20.54
CA THR A 96 -19.40 5.74 -20.97
C THR A 96 -18.81 6.23 -22.30
N GLY A 97 -17.71 5.65 -22.76
CA GLY A 97 -17.11 5.98 -24.06
C GLY A 97 -17.72 5.23 -25.23
N GLU A 98 -18.24 4.01 -25.01
CA GLU A 98 -18.84 3.14 -26.05
C GLU A 98 -20.36 3.25 -26.10
N LEU A 99 -20.95 3.46 -24.93
CA LEU A 99 -22.39 3.57 -24.83
C LEU A 99 -22.75 5.04 -24.89
N THR A 100 -23.47 5.42 -25.91
CA THR A 100 -24.10 6.73 -25.95
C THR A 100 -25.10 6.78 -24.81
N LEU A 101 -24.75 7.50 -23.75
CA LEU A 101 -25.67 7.70 -22.62
C LEU A 101 -26.92 8.40 -23.15
N CYS A 102 -28.05 7.77 -22.99
CA CYS A 102 -29.32 8.37 -23.37
C CYS A 102 -29.54 9.63 -22.54
N ARG A 103 -29.83 10.74 -23.18
CA ARG A 103 -30.34 11.93 -22.52
C ARG A 103 -31.86 11.76 -22.35
N TYR A 104 -32.28 11.90 -21.11
CA TYR A 104 -33.71 11.90 -20.76
C TYR A 104 -34.15 13.34 -20.52
N ASP A 105 -35.39 13.60 -20.92
CA ASP A 105 -36.05 14.84 -20.53
C ASP A 105 -36.39 14.84 -19.02
N ASN A 106 -36.89 15.96 -18.52
CA ASN A 106 -37.24 16.11 -17.11
C ASN A 106 -38.41 15.19 -16.68
N GLN A 107 -39.07 14.54 -17.63
CA GLN A 107 -40.20 13.63 -17.43
C GLN A 107 -39.78 12.15 -17.52
N GLY A 108 -38.49 11.87 -17.76
CA GLY A 108 -37.95 10.52 -17.86
C GLY A 108 -38.15 9.86 -19.22
N GLY A 109 -38.56 10.62 -20.24
CA GLY A 109 -38.68 10.17 -21.63
C GLY A 109 -37.35 10.28 -22.38
N LEU A 110 -37.09 9.37 -23.34
CA LEU A 110 -35.96 9.46 -24.24
C LEU A 110 -36.11 10.65 -25.18
N ILE A 111 -35.07 11.47 -25.32
CA ILE A 111 -35.06 12.57 -26.28
C ILE A 111 -35.14 11.97 -27.70
N PRO A 112 -36.10 12.39 -28.55
CA PRO A 112 -36.27 11.84 -29.89
C PRO A 112 -34.98 11.95 -30.74
N GLY A 113 -34.68 10.88 -31.48
CA GLY A 113 -33.54 10.83 -32.38
C GLY A 113 -32.28 10.11 -31.84
N GLN A 114 -32.27 9.66 -30.59
CA GLN A 114 -31.21 8.84 -30.03
C GLN A 114 -31.51 7.35 -30.26
N GLN A 115 -30.80 6.72 -31.21
CA GLN A 115 -30.84 5.29 -31.43
C GLN A 115 -29.59 4.60 -30.88
N GLY A 116 -29.75 3.37 -30.35
CA GLY A 116 -28.63 2.54 -29.91
C GLY A 116 -28.01 2.93 -28.56
N CYS A 117 -28.74 3.66 -27.74
CA CYS A 117 -28.28 4.03 -26.40
C CYS A 117 -28.78 3.07 -25.31
N TYR A 118 -27.96 2.87 -24.29
CA TYR A 118 -28.31 2.09 -23.10
C TYR A 118 -28.71 3.00 -21.94
N ASN A 119 -29.76 2.62 -21.24
CA ASN A 119 -30.20 3.39 -20.07
C ASN A 119 -29.39 3.01 -18.83
N LEU A 120 -28.27 3.69 -18.59
CA LEU A 120 -27.48 3.56 -17.38
C LEU A 120 -27.92 4.51 -16.25
N TYR A 121 -28.91 5.38 -16.49
CA TYR A 121 -29.37 6.36 -15.53
C TYR A 121 -29.85 5.73 -14.20
N PRO A 122 -30.63 4.63 -14.18
CA PRO A 122 -31.00 3.97 -12.93
C PRO A 122 -29.80 3.49 -12.12
N VAL A 123 -28.76 3.00 -12.78
CA VAL A 123 -27.52 2.54 -12.11
C VAL A 123 -26.78 3.72 -11.47
N PHE A 124 -26.66 4.84 -12.17
CA PHE A 124 -26.06 6.05 -11.61
C PHE A 124 -26.86 6.59 -10.43
N GLN A 125 -28.19 6.62 -10.52
CA GLN A 125 -29.06 7.03 -9.43
C GLN A 125 -28.91 6.11 -8.21
N TRP A 126 -28.87 4.81 -8.43
CA TRP A 126 -28.67 3.84 -7.35
C TRP A 126 -27.33 4.05 -6.65
N ILE A 127 -26.22 4.18 -7.40
CA ILE A 127 -24.89 4.44 -6.84
C ILE A 127 -24.88 5.76 -6.06
N LYS A 128 -25.43 6.83 -6.63
CA LYS A 128 -25.52 8.13 -5.96
C LYS A 128 -26.25 8.05 -4.62
N ARG A 129 -27.40 7.37 -4.59
CA ARG A 129 -28.19 7.17 -3.37
C ARG A 129 -27.45 6.33 -2.35
N THR A 130 -26.77 5.27 -2.78
CA THR A 130 -25.99 4.40 -1.90
C THR A 130 -24.83 5.14 -1.26
N ILE A 131 -24.05 5.91 -2.02
CA ILE A 131 -22.94 6.71 -1.48
C ILE A 131 -23.46 7.76 -0.50
N LEU A 132 -24.58 8.42 -0.80
CA LEU A 132 -25.22 9.37 0.10
C LEU A 132 -25.65 8.70 1.40
N SER A 133 -26.24 7.50 1.32
CA SER A 133 -26.64 6.72 2.50
C SER A 133 -25.44 6.37 3.38
N ILE A 134 -24.31 5.97 2.79
CA ILE A 134 -23.06 5.69 3.52
C ILE A 134 -22.56 6.95 4.24
N LEU A 135 -22.60 8.10 3.58
CA LEU A 135 -22.21 9.38 4.18
C LEU A 135 -23.12 9.75 5.36
N LEU A 136 -24.43 9.56 5.22
CA LEU A 136 -25.38 9.79 6.31
C LEU A 136 -25.14 8.86 7.50
N VAL A 137 -24.91 7.57 7.26
CA VAL A 137 -24.58 6.60 8.34
C VAL A 137 -23.29 7.01 9.05
N PHE A 138 -22.27 7.47 8.30
CA PHE A 138 -21.05 7.99 8.87
C PHE A 138 -21.32 9.18 9.81
N LEU A 139 -22.13 10.13 9.39
CA LEU A 139 -22.50 11.29 10.22
C LEU A 139 -23.34 10.87 11.45
N ILE A 140 -24.26 9.93 11.29
CA ILE A 140 -25.10 9.42 12.39
C ILE A 140 -24.25 8.75 13.48
N ASN A 141 -23.12 8.13 13.14
CA ASN A 141 -22.20 7.53 14.11
C ASN A 141 -21.62 8.52 15.13
N PHE A 142 -21.62 9.82 14.83
CA PHE A 142 -21.21 10.87 15.80
C PHE A 142 -22.35 11.36 16.69
N LEU A 143 -23.58 11.00 16.36
CA LEU A 143 -24.76 11.45 17.11
C LEU A 143 -24.74 11.01 18.58
N PRO A 144 -24.37 9.74 18.94
CA PRO A 144 -24.29 9.33 20.34
C PRO A 144 -23.31 10.18 21.15
N LEU A 145 -22.13 10.46 20.60
CA LEU A 145 -21.14 11.33 21.26
C LEU A 145 -21.70 12.74 21.47
N PHE A 146 -22.35 13.30 20.44
CA PHE A 146 -22.94 14.62 20.51
C PHE A 146 -24.06 14.69 21.55
N LEU A 147 -24.99 13.72 21.55
CA LEU A 147 -26.11 13.67 22.47
C LEU A 147 -25.64 13.47 23.93
N GLN A 148 -24.68 12.61 24.16
CA GLN A 148 -24.12 12.40 25.49
C GLN A 148 -23.51 13.70 26.05
N GLU A 149 -22.64 14.36 25.29
CA GLU A 149 -22.03 15.61 25.77
C GLU A 149 -23.08 16.74 25.88
N LEU A 150 -24.11 16.73 25.04
CA LEU A 150 -25.22 17.69 25.09
C LEU A 150 -26.01 17.56 26.39
N THR A 151 -26.36 16.32 26.78
CA THR A 151 -27.14 16.03 28.00
C THR A 151 -26.34 16.22 29.28
N GLU A 152 -25.06 15.82 29.27
CA GLU A 152 -24.21 15.89 30.46
C GLU A 152 -23.59 17.28 30.71
N ARG A 153 -23.24 18.01 29.64
CA ARG A 153 -22.38 19.21 29.75
C ARG A 153 -22.86 20.44 28.98
N GLY A 154 -23.98 20.32 28.27
CA GLY A 154 -24.62 21.40 27.53
C GLY A 154 -24.06 21.62 26.11
N THR A 155 -24.76 22.46 25.34
CA THR A 155 -24.56 22.66 23.89
C THR A 155 -23.16 23.13 23.49
N GLY A 156 -22.62 24.10 24.20
CA GLY A 156 -21.29 24.67 23.86
C GLY A 156 -20.17 23.65 24.01
N ARG A 157 -20.24 22.77 25.02
CA ARG A 157 -19.25 21.70 25.21
C ARG A 157 -19.44 20.57 24.20
N ALA A 158 -20.67 20.22 23.85
CA ALA A 158 -20.97 19.22 22.82
C ALA A 158 -20.38 19.62 21.46
N ILE A 159 -20.61 20.86 21.01
CA ILE A 159 -20.02 21.39 19.77
C ILE A 159 -18.49 21.39 19.84
N THR A 160 -17.92 21.87 20.94
CA THR A 160 -16.46 21.89 21.12
C THR A 160 -15.87 20.49 21.11
N ARG A 161 -16.52 19.50 21.72
CA ARG A 161 -16.07 18.11 21.74
C ARG A 161 -16.11 17.48 20.35
N LEU A 162 -17.21 17.67 19.64
CA LEU A 162 -17.36 17.19 18.26
C LEU A 162 -16.34 17.86 17.33
N GLY A 163 -16.16 19.18 17.44
CA GLY A 163 -15.14 19.91 16.69
C GLY A 163 -13.71 19.38 16.97
N LYS A 164 -13.39 19.13 18.24
CA LYS A 164 -12.11 18.51 18.62
C LYS A 164 -11.94 17.12 18.01
N HIS A 165 -12.99 16.31 17.98
CA HIS A 165 -12.95 14.98 17.41
C HIS A 165 -12.60 15.02 15.90
N PHE A 166 -13.24 15.90 15.14
CA PHE A 166 -12.92 16.08 13.73
C PHE A 166 -11.52 16.69 13.51
N LEU A 167 -11.17 17.73 14.25
CA LEU A 167 -9.87 18.39 14.14
C LEU A 167 -8.70 17.48 14.56
N SER A 168 -8.91 16.52 15.45
CA SER A 168 -7.90 15.50 15.78
C SER A 168 -7.74 14.42 14.73
N LEU A 169 -8.42 14.53 13.59
CA LEU A 169 -8.41 13.57 12.48
C LEU A 169 -8.88 12.15 12.90
N SER A 170 -9.68 12.04 13.95
CA SER A 170 -10.20 10.75 14.43
C SER A 170 -10.89 9.94 13.33
N PRO A 171 -11.72 10.51 12.42
CA PRO A 171 -12.31 9.75 11.34
C PRO A 171 -11.28 9.10 10.39
N ILE A 172 -10.19 9.80 10.11
CA ILE A 172 -9.09 9.26 9.29
C ILE A 172 -8.39 8.11 10.03
N PHE A 173 -8.20 8.25 11.35
CA PHE A 173 -7.64 7.19 12.19
C PHE A 173 -8.52 5.95 12.22
N GLU A 174 -9.84 6.11 12.35
CA GLU A 174 -10.80 5.00 12.36
C GLU A 174 -10.77 4.20 11.05
N ILE A 175 -10.80 4.87 9.89
CA ILE A 175 -10.69 4.21 8.58
C ILE A 175 -9.40 3.40 8.49
N PHE A 176 -8.29 4.01 8.86
CA PHE A 176 -6.98 3.36 8.82
C PHE A 176 -6.88 2.19 9.82
N SER A 177 -7.36 2.37 11.04
CA SER A 177 -7.37 1.34 12.08
C SER A 177 -8.21 0.13 11.67
N THR A 178 -9.38 0.37 11.09
CA THR A 178 -10.26 -0.68 10.54
C THR A 178 -9.57 -1.46 9.43
N GLN A 179 -8.84 -0.79 8.54
CA GLN A 179 -8.06 -1.45 7.50
C GLN A 179 -6.96 -2.34 8.08
N ILE A 180 -6.19 -1.85 9.03
CA ILE A 180 -5.12 -2.64 9.67
C ILE A 180 -5.69 -3.85 10.39
N TYR A 181 -6.81 -3.68 11.09
CA TYR A 181 -7.51 -4.75 11.77
C TYR A 181 -8.03 -5.82 10.80
N THR A 182 -8.74 -5.39 9.76
CA THR A 182 -9.28 -6.28 8.72
C THR A 182 -8.16 -7.04 7.99
N HIS A 183 -7.08 -6.35 7.62
CA HIS A 183 -5.91 -6.99 7.02
C HIS A 183 -5.31 -8.08 7.92
N SER A 184 -5.25 -7.84 9.23
CA SER A 184 -4.73 -8.82 10.20
C SER A 184 -5.62 -10.05 10.32
N ILE A 185 -6.95 -9.88 10.33
CA ILE A 185 -7.90 -10.99 10.31
C ILE A 185 -7.76 -11.80 9.02
N LEU A 186 -7.86 -11.13 7.86
CA LEU A 186 -7.80 -11.79 6.56
C LEU A 186 -6.48 -12.52 6.34
N SER A 187 -5.37 -11.91 6.74
CA SER A 187 -4.05 -12.56 6.67
C SER A 187 -3.99 -13.83 7.52
N ASN A 188 -4.59 -13.82 8.70
CA ASN A 188 -4.63 -14.99 9.57
C ASN A 188 -5.60 -16.07 9.03
N LEU A 189 -6.79 -15.69 8.58
CA LEU A 189 -7.74 -16.60 7.94
C LEU A 189 -7.16 -17.29 6.70
N THR A 190 -6.33 -16.55 5.93
CA THR A 190 -5.73 -17.07 4.69
C THR A 190 -4.50 -17.93 4.94
N PHE A 191 -3.56 -17.43 5.74
CA PHE A 191 -2.25 -18.06 5.88
C PHE A 191 -2.07 -18.81 7.20
N GLY A 192 -2.91 -18.54 8.20
CA GLY A 192 -2.79 -19.11 9.54
C GLY A 192 -1.55 -18.60 10.29
N GLY A 193 -1.19 -19.31 11.36
CA GLY A 193 0.06 -19.06 12.07
C GLY A 193 0.03 -17.83 12.95
N ALA A 194 -0.95 -17.76 13.88
CA ALA A 194 -0.98 -16.69 14.87
C ALA A 194 0.35 -16.59 15.62
N ARG A 195 0.84 -15.37 15.72
CA ARG A 195 2.06 -15.03 16.43
C ARG A 195 1.74 -14.18 17.63
N TYR A 196 2.45 -14.42 18.71
CA TYR A 196 2.40 -13.46 19.81
C TYR A 196 3.04 -12.15 19.36
N ILE A 197 2.24 -11.08 19.34
CA ILE A 197 2.69 -9.74 19.04
C ILE A 197 2.82 -8.98 20.35
N ALA A 198 4.06 -8.67 20.74
CA ALA A 198 4.31 -7.79 21.86
C ALA A 198 3.86 -6.38 21.49
N THR A 199 2.92 -5.80 22.26
CA THR A 199 2.42 -4.45 22.02
C THR A 199 3.45 -3.38 22.35
N GLY A 200 4.36 -3.68 23.27
CA GLY A 200 5.39 -2.74 23.72
C GLY A 200 4.81 -1.62 24.62
N ARG A 201 5.69 -0.81 25.15
CA ARG A 201 5.35 0.44 25.85
C ARG A 201 5.80 1.60 24.96
N GLY A 202 4.90 2.18 24.19
CA GLY A 202 5.20 3.34 23.36
C GLY A 202 4.81 4.63 24.04
N PHE A 203 5.55 5.69 23.72
CA PHE A 203 5.16 7.04 24.08
C PHE A 203 4.52 7.73 22.88
N ALA A 204 3.42 8.45 23.08
CA ALA A 204 2.76 9.22 22.04
C ALA A 204 3.68 10.25 21.34
N THR A 205 4.78 10.57 22.02
CA THR A 205 5.75 11.58 21.60
C THR A 205 6.94 11.02 20.81
N ALA A 206 7.05 9.69 20.69
CA ALA A 206 8.14 9.06 19.97
C ALA A 206 7.91 9.13 18.45
N ARG A 207 8.73 9.92 17.76
CA ARG A 207 8.74 9.98 16.31
C ARG A 207 9.37 8.72 15.70
N LEU A 208 8.72 8.17 14.69
CA LEU A 208 9.27 7.09 13.87
C LEU A 208 9.76 7.65 12.53
N SER A 209 10.82 7.04 11.97
CA SER A 209 11.31 7.43 10.66
C SER A 209 10.36 6.96 9.54
N PHE A 210 10.41 7.65 8.40
CA PHE A 210 9.60 7.31 7.22
C PHE A 210 9.78 5.85 6.80
N SER A 211 11.02 5.34 6.76
CA SER A 211 11.31 3.97 6.35
C SER A 211 10.68 2.91 7.27
N ILE A 212 10.61 3.18 8.59
CA ILE A 212 9.97 2.29 9.55
C ILE A 212 8.45 2.28 9.34
N LEU A 213 7.83 3.46 9.16
CA LEU A 213 6.40 3.57 8.90
C LEU A 213 6.04 2.92 7.56
N TYR A 214 6.82 3.21 6.51
CA TYR A 214 6.62 2.61 5.20
C TYR A 214 6.72 1.09 5.25
N SER A 215 7.81 0.54 5.76
CA SER A 215 8.01 -0.92 5.82
C SER A 215 6.93 -1.65 6.63
N ARG A 216 6.34 -0.97 7.61
CA ARG A 216 5.31 -1.54 8.45
C ARG A 216 3.93 -1.51 7.79
N PHE A 217 3.59 -0.44 7.09
CA PHE A 217 2.24 -0.19 6.59
C PHE A 217 2.10 -0.32 5.07
N ALA A 218 3.18 -0.51 4.32
CA ALA A 218 3.12 -0.67 2.88
C ALA A 218 2.20 -1.83 2.47
N GLY A 219 2.45 -3.04 2.97
CA GLY A 219 1.62 -4.22 2.71
C GLY A 219 0.18 -4.09 3.21
N PRO A 220 -0.03 -3.78 4.50
CA PRO A 220 -1.36 -3.73 5.10
C PRO A 220 -2.27 -2.62 4.55
N SER A 221 -1.74 -1.48 4.12
CA SER A 221 -2.56 -0.31 3.80
C SER A 221 -2.12 0.46 2.55
N ILE A 222 -0.84 0.88 2.46
CA ILE A 222 -0.39 1.84 1.44
C ILE A 222 -0.54 1.29 0.02
N TYR A 223 -0.16 0.05 -0.23
CA TYR A 223 -0.29 -0.55 -1.57
C TYR A 223 -1.74 -0.70 -2.02
N LEU A 224 -2.64 -1.03 -1.09
CA LEU A 224 -4.07 -1.07 -1.39
C LEU A 224 -4.56 0.35 -1.71
N GLY A 225 -4.24 1.30 -0.84
CA GLY A 225 -4.60 2.70 -1.01
C GLY A 225 -4.11 3.27 -2.34
N MET A 226 -2.85 3.02 -2.73
CA MET A 226 -2.30 3.53 -3.98
C MET A 226 -2.96 2.92 -5.22
N ARG A 227 -3.25 1.62 -5.22
CA ARG A 227 -3.97 0.99 -6.34
C ARG A 227 -5.39 1.52 -6.47
N THR A 228 -6.09 1.66 -5.36
CA THR A 228 -7.45 2.24 -5.37
C THR A 228 -7.44 3.73 -5.70
N LEU A 229 -6.37 4.46 -5.34
CA LEU A 229 -6.19 5.86 -5.76
C LEU A 229 -6.07 5.99 -7.27
N LEU A 230 -5.28 5.15 -7.93
CA LEU A 230 -5.17 5.14 -9.39
C LEU A 230 -6.52 4.87 -10.05
N MET A 231 -7.30 3.91 -9.52
CA MET A 231 -8.67 3.66 -9.99
C MET A 231 -9.56 4.89 -9.79
N LEU A 232 -9.49 5.53 -8.62
CA LEU A 232 -10.29 6.72 -8.30
C LEU A 232 -9.93 7.93 -9.17
N ILE A 233 -8.66 8.11 -9.51
CA ILE A 233 -8.21 9.14 -10.46
C ILE A 233 -8.88 8.91 -11.82
N TYR A 234 -8.83 7.68 -12.34
CA TYR A 234 -9.51 7.34 -13.58
C TYR A 234 -11.02 7.59 -13.50
N ILE A 235 -11.68 7.11 -12.44
CA ILE A 235 -13.12 7.29 -12.22
C ILE A 235 -13.46 8.79 -12.19
N SER A 236 -12.66 9.60 -11.50
CA SER A 236 -12.86 11.06 -11.41
C SER A 236 -12.71 11.77 -12.75
N MET A 237 -11.85 11.24 -13.64
CA MET A 237 -11.71 11.75 -15.01
C MET A 237 -12.83 11.31 -15.95
N ALA A 238 -13.37 10.09 -15.73
CA ALA A 238 -14.42 9.52 -16.58
C ALA A 238 -15.82 9.98 -16.15
N ILE A 239 -16.08 9.97 -14.84
CA ILE A 239 -17.40 10.24 -14.26
C ILE A 239 -17.19 11.07 -12.99
N TRP A 240 -17.19 12.40 -13.12
CA TRP A 240 -17.13 13.25 -11.93
C TRP A 240 -18.50 13.32 -11.24
N MET A 241 -18.51 12.97 -9.95
CA MET A 241 -19.64 13.14 -9.05
C MET A 241 -19.17 13.73 -7.71
N PRO A 242 -19.85 14.73 -7.13
CA PRO A 242 -19.43 15.30 -5.83
C PRO A 242 -19.33 14.27 -4.71
N HIS A 243 -20.11 13.22 -4.77
CA HIS A 243 -20.11 12.12 -3.79
C HIS A 243 -18.83 11.30 -3.78
N LEU A 244 -17.99 11.39 -4.81
CA LEU A 244 -16.67 10.75 -4.85
C LEU A 244 -15.72 11.27 -3.77
N ILE A 245 -16.02 12.44 -3.18
CA ILE A 245 -15.21 13.00 -2.08
C ILE A 245 -15.10 12.03 -0.90
N TYR A 246 -16.13 11.24 -0.64
CA TYR A 246 -16.07 10.19 0.39
C TYR A 246 -14.98 9.16 0.11
N PHE A 247 -14.88 8.69 -1.14
CA PHE A 247 -13.83 7.75 -1.54
C PHE A 247 -12.45 8.40 -1.55
N TRP A 248 -12.35 9.67 -1.95
CA TRP A 248 -11.10 10.43 -1.86
C TRP A 248 -10.58 10.49 -0.42
N ILE A 249 -11.42 10.84 0.53
CA ILE A 249 -11.07 10.89 1.96
C ILE A 249 -10.67 9.50 2.46
N SER A 250 -11.48 8.48 2.15
CA SER A 250 -11.25 7.11 2.63
C SER A 250 -9.96 6.51 2.07
N ILE A 251 -9.70 6.68 0.78
CA ILE A 251 -8.50 6.14 0.12
C ILE A 251 -7.26 6.92 0.55
N MET A 252 -7.35 8.25 0.64
CA MET A 252 -6.24 9.05 1.17
C MET A 252 -5.91 8.70 2.61
N ALA A 253 -6.91 8.37 3.44
CA ALA A 253 -6.68 7.88 4.80
C ALA A 253 -5.81 6.62 4.83
N LEU A 254 -6.00 5.68 3.90
CA LEU A 254 -5.18 4.45 3.82
C LEU A 254 -3.70 4.73 3.50
N ILE A 255 -3.43 5.80 2.77
CA ILE A 255 -2.09 6.14 2.29
C ILE A 255 -1.35 7.00 3.29
N VAL A 256 -1.99 8.07 3.78
CA VAL A 256 -1.29 9.13 4.53
C VAL A 256 -1.39 8.99 6.05
N ALA A 257 -2.37 8.23 6.57
CA ALA A 257 -2.56 8.11 8.01
C ALA A 257 -1.30 7.68 8.79
N PRO A 258 -0.48 6.71 8.33
CA PRO A 258 0.75 6.34 9.04
C PRO A 258 1.66 7.53 9.31
N PHE A 259 1.67 8.49 8.41
CA PHE A 259 2.52 9.69 8.49
C PHE A 259 1.81 10.82 9.25
N LEU A 260 0.51 11.01 9.03
CA LEU A 260 -0.27 12.06 9.72
C LEU A 260 -0.30 11.87 11.24
N PHE A 261 -0.32 10.64 11.73
CA PHE A 261 -0.32 10.37 13.18
C PHE A 261 1.08 10.23 13.77
N ASN A 262 2.13 10.54 13.01
CA ASN A 262 3.51 10.52 13.49
C ASN A 262 3.87 11.88 14.12
N PRO A 263 4.34 11.92 15.38
CA PRO A 263 4.74 13.17 16.01
C PRO A 263 5.86 13.88 15.24
N HIS A 264 5.81 15.20 15.17
CA HIS A 264 6.83 16.00 14.44
C HIS A 264 7.08 15.57 13.00
N GLN A 265 6.04 15.07 12.31
CA GLN A 265 6.16 14.60 10.93
C GLN A 265 6.64 15.69 9.99
N PHE A 266 6.20 16.92 10.20
CA PHE A 266 6.48 18.06 9.32
C PHE A 266 7.65 18.93 9.79
N SER A 267 8.49 18.44 10.70
CA SER A 267 9.76 19.09 11.06
C SER A 267 10.75 18.98 9.91
N PHE A 268 11.14 20.11 9.29
CA PHE A 268 12.04 20.14 8.13
C PHE A 268 13.34 19.35 8.34
N THR A 269 14.00 19.56 9.48
CA THR A 269 15.25 18.84 9.79
C THR A 269 15.05 17.34 9.87
N ASP A 270 13.97 16.90 10.51
CA ASP A 270 13.71 15.49 10.71
C ASP A 270 13.20 14.83 9.41
N PHE A 271 12.47 15.56 8.58
CA PHE A 271 12.06 15.12 7.25
C PHE A 271 13.26 14.82 6.34
N VAL A 272 14.25 15.71 6.27
CA VAL A 272 15.44 15.46 5.46
C VAL A 272 16.29 14.31 6.01
N ILE A 273 16.30 14.13 7.33
CA ILE A 273 16.96 12.96 7.94
C ILE A 273 16.21 11.68 7.58
N ASP A 274 14.88 11.70 7.56
CA ASP A 274 14.07 10.56 7.12
C ASP A 274 14.34 10.20 5.66
N TYR A 275 14.49 11.20 4.80
CA TYR A 275 14.88 10.97 3.41
C TYR A 275 16.22 10.24 3.32
N ARG A 276 17.24 10.65 4.07
CA ARG A 276 18.51 9.94 4.16
C ARG A 276 18.32 8.49 4.65
N GLU A 277 17.52 8.28 5.69
CA GLU A 277 17.28 6.94 6.23
C GLU A 277 16.50 6.08 5.24
N PHE A 278 15.58 6.66 4.46
CA PHE A 278 14.88 5.96 3.38
C PHE A 278 15.85 5.48 2.30
N LEU A 279 16.72 6.36 1.79
CA LEU A 279 17.76 5.96 0.81
C LEU A 279 18.69 4.88 1.35
N ARG A 280 19.06 4.97 2.62
CA ARG A 280 19.86 3.92 3.28
C ARG A 280 19.09 2.62 3.42
N TRP A 281 17.81 2.68 3.77
CA TRP A 281 16.93 1.53 3.88
C TRP A 281 16.81 0.81 2.53
N MET A 282 16.63 1.53 1.45
CA MET A 282 16.59 0.99 0.09
C MET A 282 17.92 0.37 -0.36
N SER A 283 19.05 0.94 0.03
CA SER A 283 20.39 0.51 -0.42
C SER A 283 21.11 -0.50 0.50
N ARG A 284 20.59 -0.76 1.70
CA ARG A 284 21.21 -1.72 2.62
C ARG A 284 20.92 -3.15 2.22
N GLY A 285 21.97 -3.88 1.83
CA GLY A 285 21.86 -5.28 1.42
C GLY A 285 21.89 -6.31 2.55
N ASN A 286 22.07 -5.91 3.81
CA ASN A 286 22.42 -6.85 4.87
C ASN A 286 21.80 -6.56 6.24
N SER A 287 20.52 -6.26 6.29
CA SER A 287 19.85 -6.17 7.57
C SER A 287 18.77 -7.25 7.71
N ARG A 288 18.72 -7.85 8.90
CA ARG A 288 17.76 -8.91 9.24
C ARG A 288 16.40 -8.36 9.69
N SER A 289 16.36 -7.07 10.04
CA SER A 289 15.13 -6.40 10.46
C SER A 289 14.47 -5.67 9.31
N HIS A 290 13.15 -5.83 9.13
CA HIS A 290 12.36 -5.15 8.09
C HIS A 290 12.44 -3.62 8.18
N GLY A 291 12.64 -3.06 9.37
CA GLY A 291 12.78 -1.62 9.57
C GLY A 291 14.15 -1.08 9.15
N ASN A 292 15.17 -1.92 9.00
CA ASN A 292 16.54 -1.50 8.74
C ASN A 292 16.98 -1.66 7.28
N SER A 293 16.31 -2.52 6.50
CA SER A 293 16.58 -2.69 5.07
C SER A 293 15.34 -3.13 4.30
N TRP A 294 15.29 -2.75 3.02
CA TRP A 294 14.25 -3.18 2.09
C TRP A 294 14.26 -4.71 1.89
N ILE A 295 15.44 -5.32 1.85
CA ILE A 295 15.56 -6.78 1.74
C ILE A 295 14.93 -7.47 2.95
N GLY A 296 15.17 -6.98 4.17
CA GLY A 296 14.52 -7.48 5.37
C GLY A 296 12.99 -7.36 5.31
N TYR A 297 12.48 -6.27 4.74
CA TYR A 297 11.06 -6.09 4.48
C TYR A 297 10.50 -7.11 3.46
N CYS A 298 11.17 -7.31 2.32
CA CYS A 298 10.78 -8.32 1.33
C CYS A 298 10.78 -9.73 1.92
N ARG A 299 11.77 -10.08 2.70
CA ARG A 299 11.86 -11.38 3.38
C ARG A 299 10.71 -11.59 4.34
N LEU A 300 10.38 -10.58 5.15
CA LEU A 300 9.25 -10.67 6.07
C LEU A 300 7.93 -10.93 5.33
N SER A 301 7.71 -10.25 4.21
CA SER A 301 6.50 -10.46 3.41
C SER A 301 6.42 -11.90 2.84
N ARG A 302 7.56 -12.47 2.44
CA ARG A 302 7.65 -13.85 1.94
C ARG A 302 7.44 -14.90 3.03
N THR A 303 7.90 -14.61 4.26
CA THR A 303 7.76 -15.58 5.37
C THR A 303 6.32 -15.87 5.76
N MET A 304 5.38 -14.98 5.43
CA MET A 304 3.95 -15.24 5.62
C MET A 304 3.46 -16.41 4.77
N ILE A 305 4.04 -16.60 3.58
CA ILE A 305 3.69 -17.66 2.63
C ILE A 305 4.51 -18.92 2.89
N THR A 306 5.82 -18.76 3.02
CA THR A 306 6.77 -19.89 3.07
C THR A 306 6.93 -20.49 4.46
N GLY A 307 6.48 -19.77 5.49
CA GLY A 307 6.78 -20.10 6.88
C GLY A 307 8.27 -19.95 7.19
N TYR A 308 8.64 -20.09 8.42
CA TYR A 308 10.04 -20.14 8.84
C TYR A 308 10.22 -20.94 10.12
N LYS A 309 11.44 -21.42 10.33
CA LYS A 309 11.89 -22.00 11.60
C LYS A 309 12.79 -21.01 12.33
N LYS A 310 12.63 -20.92 13.64
CA LYS A 310 13.34 -19.99 14.53
C LYS A 310 14.86 -19.96 14.30
N HIS A 311 15.49 -21.10 14.03
CA HIS A 311 16.94 -21.21 13.82
C HIS A 311 17.41 -20.72 12.45
N ARG A 312 16.51 -20.40 11.52
CA ARG A 312 16.85 -20.09 10.11
C ARG A 312 16.75 -18.62 9.74
N LEU A 313 15.96 -17.83 10.48
CA LEU A 313 15.66 -16.44 10.13
C LEU A 313 15.94 -15.45 11.25
N GLY A 314 16.12 -15.89 12.49
CA GLY A 314 16.31 -15.01 13.63
C GLY A 314 17.77 -14.69 13.93
N HIS A 315 18.04 -13.50 14.39
CA HIS A 315 19.18 -13.22 15.24
C HIS A 315 18.92 -13.86 16.61
N PRO A 316 19.93 -14.38 17.34
CA PRO A 316 19.75 -14.88 18.70
C PRO A 316 19.03 -13.90 19.65
N SER A 317 19.11 -12.59 19.36
CA SER A 317 18.43 -11.54 20.12
C SER A 317 16.98 -11.26 19.68
N GLU A 318 16.51 -11.74 18.53
CA GLU A 318 15.10 -11.63 18.16
C GLU A 318 14.31 -12.69 18.93
N LYS A 319 13.51 -12.23 19.89
CA LYS A 319 12.57 -13.06 20.64
C LYS A 319 11.38 -13.49 19.78
N LEU A 320 11.62 -14.27 18.76
CA LEU A 320 10.57 -14.95 18.01
C LEU A 320 10.21 -16.22 18.79
N SER A 321 9.06 -16.22 19.42
CA SER A 321 8.66 -17.21 20.41
C SER A 321 8.25 -18.56 19.80
N SER A 322 8.06 -18.65 18.49
CA SER A 322 7.59 -19.89 17.84
C SER A 322 7.92 -19.92 16.35
N ASP A 323 8.11 -21.12 15.81
CA ASP A 323 8.19 -21.37 14.39
C ASP A 323 6.86 -20.97 13.72
N ALA A 324 6.92 -20.31 12.55
CA ALA A 324 5.75 -20.06 11.75
C ALA A 324 5.55 -21.20 10.76
N PRO A 325 4.40 -21.89 10.80
CA PRO A 325 4.11 -22.95 9.85
C PRO A 325 3.99 -22.37 8.43
N ARG A 326 4.21 -23.22 7.45
CA ARG A 326 3.96 -22.89 6.06
C ARG A 326 2.45 -22.78 5.83
N ALA A 327 2.02 -21.78 5.08
CA ALA A 327 0.63 -21.65 4.65
C ALA A 327 0.21 -22.83 3.74
N GLY A 328 -1.03 -23.27 3.86
CA GLY A 328 -1.58 -24.33 3.03
C GLY A 328 -1.59 -23.92 1.55
N TRP A 329 -1.20 -24.84 0.65
CA TRP A 329 -1.12 -24.58 -0.78
C TRP A 329 -2.43 -24.03 -1.38
N ARG A 330 -3.56 -24.59 -0.99
CA ARG A 330 -4.88 -24.12 -1.48
C ARG A 330 -5.11 -22.66 -1.18
N ASN A 331 -4.79 -22.21 0.03
CA ASN A 331 -4.97 -20.83 0.46
C ASN A 331 -4.00 -19.88 -0.28
N VAL A 332 -2.75 -20.32 -0.43
CA VAL A 332 -1.74 -19.58 -1.21
C VAL A 332 -2.19 -19.44 -2.66
N PHE A 333 -2.67 -20.55 -3.26
CA PHE A 333 -3.16 -20.54 -4.64
C PHE A 333 -4.31 -19.56 -4.84
N ILE A 334 -5.31 -19.59 -3.97
CA ILE A 334 -6.47 -18.68 -4.07
C ILE A 334 -6.05 -17.22 -3.84
N ALA A 335 -5.33 -16.94 -2.75
CA ALA A 335 -5.05 -15.56 -2.34
C ALA A 335 -3.93 -14.88 -3.13
N GLU A 336 -2.90 -15.64 -3.53
CA GLU A 336 -1.69 -15.09 -4.14
C GLU A 336 -1.62 -15.31 -5.67
N ILE A 337 -2.43 -16.21 -6.21
CA ILE A 337 -2.45 -16.49 -7.66
C ILE A 337 -3.81 -16.12 -8.23
N VAL A 338 -4.89 -16.80 -7.83
CA VAL A 338 -6.22 -16.59 -8.43
C VAL A 338 -6.71 -15.16 -8.21
N GLY A 339 -6.66 -14.66 -6.98
CA GLY A 339 -7.11 -13.30 -6.66
C GLY A 339 -6.40 -12.21 -7.48
N PRO A 340 -5.07 -12.12 -7.48
CA PRO A 340 -4.34 -11.14 -8.28
C PRO A 340 -4.57 -11.28 -9.80
N ILE A 341 -4.62 -12.51 -10.33
CA ILE A 341 -4.90 -12.73 -11.76
C ILE A 341 -6.31 -12.30 -12.12
N SER A 342 -7.32 -12.67 -11.32
CA SER A 342 -8.70 -12.25 -11.56
C SER A 342 -8.84 -10.74 -11.59
N MET A 343 -8.21 -10.04 -10.65
CA MET A 343 -8.22 -8.58 -10.61
C MET A 343 -7.50 -7.97 -11.82
N ALA A 344 -6.38 -8.55 -12.25
CA ALA A 344 -5.67 -8.09 -13.46
C ALA A 344 -6.54 -8.27 -14.71
N VAL A 345 -7.21 -9.42 -14.86
CA VAL A 345 -8.11 -9.70 -15.99
C VAL A 345 -9.30 -8.73 -15.97
N ILE A 346 -9.97 -8.56 -14.82
CA ILE A 346 -11.11 -7.66 -14.69
C ILE A 346 -10.74 -6.24 -15.12
N VAL A 347 -9.63 -5.69 -14.61
CA VAL A 347 -9.21 -4.33 -14.94
C VAL A 347 -8.74 -4.21 -16.40
N THR A 348 -8.07 -5.24 -16.93
CA THR A 348 -7.63 -5.24 -18.32
C THR A 348 -8.81 -5.28 -19.29
N ILE A 349 -9.88 -6.02 -18.98
CA ILE A 349 -11.12 -6.02 -19.78
C ILE A 349 -11.72 -4.61 -19.82
N ALA A 350 -11.79 -3.91 -18.70
CA ALA A 350 -12.26 -2.52 -18.66
C ALA A 350 -11.39 -1.59 -19.54
N TYR A 351 -10.06 -1.79 -19.54
CA TYR A 351 -9.17 -1.05 -20.43
C TYR A 351 -9.42 -1.39 -21.91
N MET A 352 -9.67 -2.66 -22.23
CA MET A 352 -9.95 -3.06 -23.61
C MET A 352 -11.17 -2.35 -24.18
N PHE A 353 -12.22 -2.12 -23.39
CA PHE A 353 -13.38 -1.33 -23.83
C PHE A 353 -12.98 0.09 -24.24
N VAL A 354 -12.16 0.76 -23.43
CA VAL A 354 -11.72 2.13 -23.73
C VAL A 354 -10.63 2.18 -24.81
N GLY A 355 -9.76 1.18 -24.84
CA GLY A 355 -8.61 1.10 -25.77
C GLY A 355 -8.97 0.78 -27.21
N SER A 356 -10.16 0.20 -27.45
CA SER A 356 -10.62 -0.23 -28.79
C SER A 356 -11.25 0.90 -29.61
N PHE A 357 -11.48 2.10 -29.04
CA PHE A 357 -12.11 3.19 -29.77
C PHE A 357 -11.27 3.65 -30.97
N LYS A 358 -11.93 3.80 -32.10
CA LYS A 358 -11.36 4.45 -33.28
C LYS A 358 -11.05 5.92 -32.96
N ASP A 359 -9.90 6.37 -33.36
CA ASP A 359 -9.56 7.79 -33.31
C ASP A 359 -10.39 8.56 -34.36
N ASN A 360 -10.59 9.86 -34.13
CA ASN A 360 -11.28 10.75 -35.05
C ASN A 360 -10.65 10.78 -36.48
N THR A 361 -9.45 10.22 -36.63
CA THR A 361 -8.70 10.09 -37.89
C THR A 361 -9.01 8.81 -38.69
N GLY A 362 -9.88 7.92 -38.17
CA GLY A 362 -10.28 6.70 -38.88
C GLY A 362 -9.26 5.55 -38.87
N HIS A 363 -8.07 5.74 -38.28
CA HIS A 363 -7.09 4.68 -38.09
C HIS A 363 -7.54 3.70 -37.00
N THR A 364 -7.49 2.40 -37.32
CA THR A 364 -7.67 1.35 -36.32
C THR A 364 -6.43 1.31 -35.41
N PRO A 365 -6.55 1.61 -34.12
CA PRO A 365 -5.41 1.50 -33.22
C PRO A 365 -4.94 0.03 -33.15
N PRO A 366 -3.64 -0.21 -32.93
CA PRO A 366 -3.13 -1.56 -32.69
C PRO A 366 -3.86 -2.21 -31.52
N ASN A 367 -3.81 -3.56 -31.44
CA ASN A 367 -4.56 -4.31 -30.44
C ASN A 367 -4.24 -3.80 -29.02
N PRO A 368 -5.23 -3.33 -28.26
CA PRO A 368 -5.01 -2.76 -26.93
C PRO A 368 -4.37 -3.74 -25.93
N LEU A 369 -4.63 -5.04 -26.11
CA LEU A 369 -4.01 -6.06 -25.27
C LEU A 369 -2.49 -6.13 -25.46
N ILE A 370 -2.03 -6.07 -26.72
CA ILE A 370 -0.59 -6.08 -27.03
C ILE A 370 0.09 -4.86 -26.43
N ARG A 371 -0.50 -3.67 -26.59
CA ARG A 371 0.04 -2.43 -26.00
C ARG A 371 0.26 -2.53 -24.50
N ILE A 372 -0.75 -3.01 -23.77
CA ILE A 372 -0.67 -3.16 -22.30
C ILE A 372 0.33 -4.24 -21.91
N LEU A 373 0.38 -5.37 -22.60
CA LEU A 373 1.32 -6.45 -22.28
C LEU A 373 2.77 -6.04 -22.52
N VAL A 374 3.05 -5.30 -23.60
CA VAL A 374 4.40 -4.78 -23.88
C VAL A 374 4.88 -3.87 -22.74
N VAL A 375 4.03 -2.94 -22.32
CA VAL A 375 4.39 -2.01 -21.23
C VAL A 375 4.43 -2.71 -19.87
N ALA A 376 3.56 -3.67 -19.62
CA ALA A 376 3.53 -4.40 -18.33
C ALA A 376 4.73 -5.34 -18.16
N LEU A 377 5.11 -6.05 -19.20
CA LEU A 377 6.19 -7.04 -19.17
C LEU A 377 7.56 -6.44 -19.52
N GLY A 378 7.59 -5.32 -20.23
CA GLY A 378 8.82 -4.65 -20.65
C GLY A 378 9.82 -4.41 -19.52
N PRO A 379 9.44 -3.82 -18.38
CA PRO A 379 10.33 -3.64 -17.23
C PRO A 379 10.87 -4.95 -16.68
N ILE A 380 10.07 -6.02 -16.69
CA ILE A 380 10.47 -7.35 -16.20
C ILE A 380 11.53 -7.95 -17.13
N VAL A 381 11.32 -7.83 -18.43
CA VAL A 381 12.29 -8.28 -19.44
C VAL A 381 13.58 -7.46 -19.36
N LEU A 382 13.47 -6.14 -19.24
CA LEU A 382 14.64 -5.26 -19.03
C LEU A 382 15.45 -5.70 -17.80
N ASN A 383 14.78 -5.96 -16.68
CA ASN A 383 15.43 -6.42 -15.45
C ASN A 383 16.13 -7.77 -15.65
N ALA A 384 15.53 -8.68 -16.43
CA ALA A 384 16.16 -9.96 -16.76
C ALA A 384 17.44 -9.76 -17.58
N VAL A 385 17.42 -8.88 -18.57
CA VAL A 385 18.61 -8.55 -19.40
C VAL A 385 19.68 -7.88 -18.54
N LEU A 386 19.32 -6.92 -17.70
CA LEU A 386 20.28 -6.24 -16.81
C LEU A 386 20.97 -7.19 -15.84
N LEU A 387 20.21 -8.11 -15.25
CA LEU A 387 20.76 -9.11 -14.33
C LEU A 387 21.62 -10.14 -15.06
N LEU A 388 21.25 -10.51 -16.30
CA LEU A 388 22.08 -11.39 -17.14
C LEU A 388 23.41 -10.72 -17.49
N LEU A 389 23.37 -9.46 -17.93
CA LEU A 389 24.59 -8.67 -18.21
C LEU A 389 25.45 -8.54 -16.95
N GLN A 390 24.87 -8.27 -15.82
CA GLN A 390 25.56 -8.21 -14.54
C GLN A 390 26.18 -9.56 -14.17
N PHE A 391 25.50 -10.67 -14.42
CA PHE A 391 26.03 -12.02 -14.20
C PHE A 391 27.24 -12.30 -15.10
N VAL A 392 27.12 -12.03 -16.41
CA VAL A 392 28.20 -12.21 -17.39
C VAL A 392 29.42 -11.36 -17.02
N THR A 393 29.23 -10.08 -16.69
CA THR A 393 30.34 -9.20 -16.26
C THR A 393 30.98 -9.67 -14.95
N SER A 394 30.20 -10.23 -14.04
CA SER A 394 30.72 -10.80 -12.80
C SER A 394 31.61 -12.01 -13.05
N VAL A 395 31.20 -12.92 -13.93
CA VAL A 395 31.96 -14.12 -14.25
C VAL A 395 33.25 -13.76 -15.01
N SER A 396 33.17 -12.83 -15.98
CA SER A 396 34.30 -12.48 -16.84
C SER A 396 35.31 -11.54 -16.16
N LEU A 397 34.85 -10.50 -15.50
CA LEU A 397 35.71 -9.43 -14.95
C LEU A 397 35.90 -9.54 -13.42
N GLY A 398 35.07 -10.34 -12.74
CA GLY A 398 35.07 -10.48 -11.28
C GLY A 398 36.44 -10.89 -10.71
N PRO A 399 37.12 -11.90 -11.25
CA PRO A 399 38.45 -12.32 -10.76
C PRO A 399 39.51 -11.21 -10.86
N ALA A 400 39.49 -10.43 -11.95
CA ALA A 400 40.45 -9.36 -12.17
C ALA A 400 40.12 -8.08 -11.35
N LEU A 401 38.85 -7.64 -11.41
CA LEU A 401 38.45 -6.40 -10.77
C LEU A 401 38.20 -6.54 -9.26
N GLY A 402 37.91 -7.73 -8.78
CA GLY A 402 37.66 -7.97 -7.36
C GLY A 402 38.90 -7.75 -6.48
N SER A 403 40.12 -8.03 -7.01
CA SER A 403 41.37 -7.75 -6.34
C SER A 403 41.79 -6.26 -6.45
N CYS A 404 41.50 -5.63 -7.60
CA CYS A 404 41.95 -4.26 -7.89
C CYS A 404 40.96 -3.20 -7.36
N CYS A 405 39.64 -3.45 -7.50
CA CYS A 405 38.58 -2.49 -7.19
C CYS A 405 37.41 -3.14 -6.42
N PRO A 406 37.54 -3.41 -5.11
CA PRO A 406 36.52 -4.14 -4.33
C PRO A 406 35.14 -3.44 -4.25
N ARG A 407 35.07 -2.14 -4.60
CA ARG A 407 33.82 -1.37 -4.66
C ARG A 407 33.10 -1.44 -6.02
N PHE A 408 33.76 -1.98 -7.04
CA PHE A 408 33.22 -2.02 -8.40
C PHE A 408 31.89 -2.80 -8.46
N GLY A 409 31.80 -3.94 -7.78
CA GLY A 409 30.57 -4.72 -7.71
C GLY A 409 29.38 -3.95 -7.10
N ALA A 410 29.62 -3.16 -6.05
CA ALA A 410 28.60 -2.32 -5.44
C ALA A 410 28.13 -1.19 -6.38
N TRP A 411 29.05 -0.62 -7.19
CA TRP A 411 28.71 0.39 -8.19
C TRP A 411 27.90 -0.20 -9.32
N MET A 412 28.26 -1.40 -9.80
CA MET A 412 27.49 -2.13 -10.82
C MET A 412 26.08 -2.43 -10.33
N ALA A 413 25.93 -2.96 -9.11
CA ALA A 413 24.62 -3.21 -8.52
C ALA A 413 23.80 -1.92 -8.40
N GLY A 414 24.40 -0.82 -7.95
CA GLY A 414 23.76 0.49 -7.90
C GLY A 414 23.31 0.98 -9.29
N GLY A 415 24.14 0.78 -10.32
CA GLY A 415 23.80 1.12 -11.71
C GLY A 415 22.62 0.31 -12.23
N VAL A 416 22.60 -0.99 -11.99
CA VAL A 416 21.46 -1.86 -12.38
C VAL A 416 20.16 -1.40 -11.72
N HIS A 417 20.20 -1.06 -10.44
CA HIS A 417 19.01 -0.55 -9.74
C HIS A 417 18.54 0.81 -10.31
N ALA A 418 19.48 1.71 -10.61
CA ALA A 418 19.14 3.00 -11.21
C ALA A 418 18.51 2.83 -12.60
N ILE A 419 19.09 1.97 -13.45
CA ILE A 419 18.53 1.68 -14.79
C ILE A 419 17.16 1.00 -14.67
N ALA A 420 16.96 0.12 -13.72
CA ALA A 420 15.66 -0.54 -13.49
C ALA A 420 14.56 0.48 -13.09
N VAL A 421 14.88 1.45 -12.24
CA VAL A 421 13.95 2.54 -11.89
C VAL A 421 13.64 3.40 -13.12
N PHE A 422 14.69 3.83 -13.82
CA PHE A 422 14.53 4.64 -15.02
C PHE A 422 13.71 3.90 -16.10
N GLY A 423 14.00 2.61 -16.32
CA GLY A 423 13.26 1.77 -17.26
C GLY A 423 11.79 1.65 -16.88
N LEU A 424 11.47 1.43 -15.61
CA LEU A 424 10.08 1.35 -15.16
C LEU A 424 9.33 2.64 -15.44
N VAL A 425 9.92 3.80 -15.17
CA VAL A 425 9.31 5.10 -15.49
C VAL A 425 9.18 5.30 -17.00
N ALA A 426 10.21 4.99 -17.77
CA ALA A 426 10.21 5.13 -19.22
C ALA A 426 9.10 4.29 -19.89
N PHE A 427 8.83 3.07 -19.39
CA PHE A 427 7.72 2.26 -19.88
C PHE A 427 6.34 2.87 -19.55
N PHE A 428 6.18 3.50 -18.38
CA PHE A 428 4.94 4.23 -18.07
C PHE A 428 4.77 5.46 -18.96
N GLU A 429 5.85 6.17 -19.28
CA GLU A 429 5.83 7.30 -20.22
C GLU A 429 5.55 6.83 -21.65
N PHE A 430 6.15 5.71 -22.06
CA PHE A 430 5.89 5.10 -23.37
C PHE A 430 4.41 4.78 -23.56
N LEU A 431 3.69 4.40 -22.49
CA LEU A 431 2.23 4.22 -22.56
C LEU A 431 1.50 5.51 -23.00
N TRP A 432 1.93 6.69 -22.55
CA TRP A 432 1.31 7.95 -22.96
C TRP A 432 1.45 8.18 -24.45
N PHE A 433 2.57 7.80 -25.06
CA PHE A 433 2.75 7.86 -26.50
C PHE A 433 1.87 6.83 -27.22
N LEU A 434 1.83 5.59 -26.74
CA LEU A 434 0.97 4.55 -27.29
C LEU A 434 -0.51 4.90 -27.24
N GLU A 435 -0.94 5.60 -26.19
CA GLU A 435 -2.32 6.06 -26.03
C GLU A 435 -2.58 7.43 -26.66
N ARG A 436 -1.65 7.92 -27.49
CA ARG A 436 -1.75 9.23 -28.18
C ARG A 436 -2.15 10.36 -27.26
N TRP A 437 -1.61 10.36 -26.03
CA TRP A 437 -1.86 11.36 -24.99
C TRP A 437 -3.32 11.46 -24.53
N ASN A 438 -4.11 10.44 -24.75
CA ASN A 438 -5.44 10.37 -24.18
C ASN A 438 -5.36 10.03 -22.68
N GLY A 439 -5.60 11.02 -21.83
CA GLY A 439 -5.44 10.87 -20.39
C GLY A 439 -6.30 9.75 -19.78
N ARG A 440 -7.54 9.57 -20.24
CA ARG A 440 -8.41 8.49 -19.71
C ARG A 440 -7.84 7.12 -20.06
N ARG A 441 -7.40 6.91 -21.31
CA ARG A 441 -6.80 5.64 -21.75
C ARG A 441 -5.49 5.38 -21.03
N ALA A 442 -4.61 6.38 -20.96
CA ALA A 442 -3.31 6.24 -20.31
C ALA A 442 -3.45 5.90 -18.82
N VAL A 443 -4.30 6.60 -18.09
CA VAL A 443 -4.51 6.33 -16.64
C VAL A 443 -5.11 4.93 -16.43
N LEU A 444 -6.12 4.53 -17.20
CA LEU A 444 -6.69 3.18 -17.08
C LEU A 444 -5.67 2.11 -17.50
N GLY A 445 -4.84 2.40 -18.50
CA GLY A 445 -3.70 1.58 -18.89
C GLY A 445 -2.70 1.40 -17.75
N ILE A 446 -2.31 2.48 -17.06
CA ILE A 446 -1.44 2.42 -15.86
C ILE A 446 -2.07 1.52 -14.78
N VAL A 447 -3.37 1.68 -14.53
CA VAL A 447 -4.08 0.79 -13.58
C VAL A 447 -3.94 -0.67 -13.99
N SER A 448 -4.21 -0.99 -15.25
CA SER A 448 -4.11 -2.36 -15.80
C SER A 448 -2.68 -2.92 -15.66
N ILE A 449 -1.66 -2.13 -16.02
CA ILE A 449 -0.26 -2.51 -15.91
C ILE A 449 0.13 -2.84 -14.47
N VAL A 450 -0.26 -1.99 -13.51
CA VAL A 450 0.03 -2.22 -12.08
C VAL A 450 -0.60 -3.52 -11.58
N PHE A 451 -1.83 -3.84 -12.01
CA PHE A 451 -2.49 -5.10 -11.65
C PHE A 451 -1.85 -6.31 -12.34
N ILE A 452 -1.46 -6.21 -13.62
CA ILE A 452 -0.76 -7.28 -14.35
C ILE A 452 0.61 -7.54 -13.72
N GLN A 453 1.41 -6.51 -13.48
CA GLN A 453 2.72 -6.66 -12.84
C GLN A 453 2.60 -7.29 -11.45
N ARG A 454 1.58 -6.87 -10.67
CA ARG A 454 1.30 -7.51 -9.38
C ARG A 454 0.97 -8.99 -9.53
N ALA A 455 0.12 -9.36 -10.49
CA ALA A 455 -0.26 -10.75 -10.74
C ALA A 455 0.94 -11.59 -11.15
N VAL A 456 1.78 -11.10 -12.06
CA VAL A 456 3.01 -11.79 -12.50
C VAL A 456 4.00 -11.93 -11.34
N ASN A 457 4.26 -10.86 -10.58
CA ASN A 457 5.16 -10.92 -9.44
C ASN A 457 4.68 -11.91 -8.37
N LYS A 458 3.37 -11.91 -8.06
CA LYS A 458 2.76 -12.83 -7.11
C LYS A 458 2.81 -14.27 -7.60
N LEU A 459 2.51 -14.52 -8.87
CA LEU A 459 2.60 -15.83 -9.49
C LEU A 459 4.01 -16.41 -9.37
N ILE A 460 5.03 -15.64 -9.77
CA ILE A 460 6.42 -16.08 -9.72
C ILE A 460 6.85 -16.35 -8.27
N ILE A 461 6.56 -15.44 -7.35
CA ILE A 461 6.94 -15.62 -5.93
C ILE A 461 6.25 -16.85 -5.35
N SER A 462 4.96 -17.03 -5.57
CA SER A 462 4.18 -18.11 -4.96
C SER A 462 4.53 -19.48 -5.52
N THR A 463 4.89 -19.56 -6.82
CA THR A 463 5.25 -20.85 -7.45
C THR A 463 6.70 -21.23 -7.20
N LEU A 464 7.63 -20.28 -7.25
CA LEU A 464 9.06 -20.54 -7.15
C LEU A 464 9.60 -20.54 -5.72
N LEU A 465 9.02 -19.74 -4.82
CA LEU A 465 9.44 -19.70 -3.42
C LEU A 465 8.77 -20.81 -2.61
N THR A 466 9.48 -21.92 -2.44
CA THR A 466 8.99 -23.03 -1.61
C THR A 466 9.39 -22.92 -0.14
N ARG A 467 10.55 -22.38 0.17
CA ARG A 467 11.06 -22.09 1.52
C ARG A 467 12.13 -21.01 1.44
N GLU A 468 12.20 -20.14 2.45
CA GLU A 468 13.37 -19.31 2.66
C GLU A 468 14.59 -20.18 2.91
N SER A 469 15.63 -20.04 2.10
CA SER A 469 16.86 -20.79 2.33
C SER A 469 17.61 -20.22 3.53
N LYS A 470 18.33 -21.09 4.24
CA LYS A 470 19.13 -20.72 5.42
C LYS A 470 20.24 -19.73 5.08
N SER A 471 20.79 -19.85 3.89
CA SER A 471 21.84 -19.00 3.34
C SER A 471 21.24 -17.99 2.36
N ASP A 472 20.68 -16.94 2.90
CA ASP A 472 20.32 -15.77 2.09
C ASP A 472 21.57 -14.91 1.77
N GLU A 473 22.73 -15.53 1.79
CA GLU A 473 23.98 -14.91 1.41
C GLU A 473 23.99 -14.53 -0.06
N THR A 474 23.27 -15.28 -0.91
CA THR A 474 23.09 -14.93 -2.31
C THR A 474 22.41 -13.58 -2.47
N ASN A 475 21.35 -13.30 -1.71
CA ASN A 475 20.70 -11.99 -1.69
C ASN A 475 21.64 -10.89 -1.23
N ARG A 476 22.38 -11.14 -0.16
CA ARG A 476 23.36 -10.21 0.36
C ARG A 476 24.42 -9.89 -0.67
N VAL A 477 24.93 -10.92 -1.35
CA VAL A 477 25.94 -10.79 -2.38
C VAL A 477 25.41 -10.00 -3.57
N TRP A 478 24.22 -10.31 -4.08
CA TRP A 478 23.59 -9.60 -5.20
C TRP A 478 23.37 -8.11 -4.94
N TRP A 479 22.81 -7.76 -3.78
CA TRP A 479 22.47 -6.39 -3.44
C TRP A 479 23.65 -5.55 -2.96
N SER A 480 24.68 -6.17 -2.39
CA SER A 480 25.91 -5.47 -1.96
C SER A 480 27.00 -5.39 -3.03
N GLY A 481 26.86 -6.11 -4.13
CA GLY A 481 27.87 -6.21 -5.16
C GLY A 481 29.13 -6.96 -4.74
N ASN A 482 29.12 -7.67 -3.59
CA ASN A 482 30.29 -8.38 -3.04
C ASN A 482 30.62 -9.69 -3.75
N TRP A 483 30.00 -9.97 -4.87
CA TRP A 483 30.24 -11.16 -5.70
C TRP A 483 31.43 -11.02 -6.65
N PHE A 484 31.96 -9.83 -6.79
CA PHE A 484 33.24 -9.64 -7.43
C PHE A 484 34.37 -10.02 -6.46
N GLY A 485 35.09 -11.11 -6.75
CA GLY A 485 36.30 -11.50 -6.06
C GLY A 485 36.17 -12.28 -4.75
N GLY A 486 35.04 -12.79 -4.41
CA GLY A 486 34.90 -13.71 -3.27
C GLY A 486 34.94 -15.18 -3.70
N ASN A 487 35.54 -16.05 -2.88
CA ASN A 487 35.53 -17.52 -3.05
C ASN A 487 34.11 -18.13 -3.06
N ASN A 488 33.12 -17.34 -2.73
CA ASN A 488 31.68 -17.66 -2.83
C ASN A 488 31.13 -17.22 -4.19
N GLY A 489 31.92 -17.33 -5.23
CA GLY A 489 31.52 -17.06 -6.58
C GLY A 489 30.15 -17.72 -6.83
N SER A 490 29.20 -16.91 -7.12
CA SER A 490 27.83 -17.24 -7.47
C SER A 490 27.70 -18.04 -8.77
N THR A 491 28.72 -18.82 -9.10
CA THR A 491 28.75 -19.68 -10.28
C THR A 491 27.64 -20.72 -10.31
N SER A 492 26.89 -20.85 -9.24
CA SER A 492 25.78 -21.81 -9.11
C SER A 492 24.50 -21.23 -8.52
N SER A 493 24.20 -19.93 -8.78
CA SER A 493 22.83 -19.47 -8.47
C SER A 493 21.84 -20.29 -9.28
N PRO A 494 20.98 -21.09 -8.66
CA PRO A 494 20.00 -21.86 -9.42
C PRO A 494 19.11 -20.90 -10.22
N VAL A 495 18.69 -21.29 -11.40
CA VAL A 495 17.81 -20.52 -12.30
C VAL A 495 16.61 -19.92 -11.55
N ARG A 496 16.11 -20.66 -10.58
CA ARG A 496 15.06 -20.22 -9.67
C ARG A 496 15.42 -18.94 -8.90
N GLU A 497 16.62 -18.83 -8.33
CA GLU A 497 17.04 -17.64 -7.60
C GLU A 497 17.23 -16.45 -8.53
N PHE A 498 17.68 -16.69 -9.75
CA PHE A 498 17.78 -15.66 -10.77
C PHE A 498 16.42 -15.07 -11.12
N VAL A 499 15.41 -15.91 -11.36
CA VAL A 499 14.04 -15.45 -11.66
C VAL A 499 13.44 -14.68 -10.47
N VAL A 500 13.66 -15.13 -9.25
CA VAL A 500 13.22 -14.40 -8.05
C VAL A 500 13.89 -13.04 -7.95
N LYS A 501 15.16 -12.91 -8.36
CA LYS A 501 15.86 -11.62 -8.38
C LYS A 501 15.30 -10.64 -9.39
N ILE A 502 14.86 -11.12 -10.55
CA ILE A 502 14.18 -10.26 -11.54
C ILE A 502 12.95 -9.62 -10.90
N VAL A 503 12.13 -10.41 -10.21
CA VAL A 503 10.93 -9.92 -9.51
C VAL A 503 11.30 -8.98 -8.37
N GLU A 504 12.31 -9.31 -7.58
CA GLU A 504 12.78 -8.45 -6.49
C GLU A 504 13.25 -7.08 -7.01
N LEU A 505 13.95 -7.05 -8.14
CA LEU A 505 14.40 -5.80 -8.76
C LEU A 505 13.21 -4.95 -9.22
N ASN A 506 12.18 -5.58 -9.79
CA ASN A 506 10.94 -4.89 -10.18
C ASN A 506 10.20 -4.32 -8.96
N LEU A 507 10.06 -5.10 -7.89
CA LEU A 507 9.43 -4.65 -6.65
C LEU A 507 10.23 -3.51 -5.98
N TRP A 508 11.56 -3.61 -5.99
CA TRP A 508 12.42 -2.58 -5.46
C TRP A 508 12.26 -1.25 -6.21
N SER A 509 12.20 -1.31 -7.54
CA SER A 509 11.98 -0.12 -8.38
C SER A 509 10.62 0.50 -8.11
N GLY A 510 9.59 -0.31 -7.97
CA GLY A 510 8.24 0.14 -7.61
C GLY A 510 8.22 0.83 -6.24
N ASP A 511 8.84 0.25 -5.21
CA ASP A 511 8.92 0.82 -3.87
C ASP A 511 9.78 2.10 -3.82
N PHE A 512 10.83 2.17 -4.65
CA PHE A 512 11.64 3.37 -4.79
C PHE A 512 10.80 4.55 -5.32
N ILE A 513 10.04 4.32 -6.41
CA ILE A 513 9.18 5.35 -7.00
C ILE A 513 8.06 5.73 -6.03
N LEU A 514 7.36 4.74 -5.48
CA LEU A 514 6.26 4.98 -4.56
C LEU A 514 6.70 5.73 -3.30
N GLY A 515 7.84 5.32 -2.72
CA GLY A 515 8.41 6.00 -1.56
C GLY A 515 8.78 7.47 -1.85
N HIS A 516 9.31 7.76 -3.05
CA HIS A 516 9.61 9.14 -3.45
C HIS A 516 8.34 9.96 -3.69
N ILE A 517 7.31 9.39 -4.34
CA ILE A 517 6.01 10.06 -4.51
C ILE A 517 5.42 10.46 -3.15
N LEU A 518 5.44 9.55 -2.18
CA LEU A 518 4.97 9.84 -0.83
C LEU A 518 5.81 10.90 -0.13
N LEU A 519 7.14 10.83 -0.26
CA LEU A 519 8.04 11.83 0.32
C LEU A 519 7.87 13.21 -0.34
N PHE A 520 7.64 13.28 -1.65
CA PHE A 520 7.35 14.54 -2.34
C PHE A 520 6.02 15.12 -1.84
N ALA A 521 4.97 14.30 -1.74
CA ALA A 521 3.69 14.73 -1.20
C ALA A 521 3.79 15.23 0.25
N LEU A 522 4.52 14.50 1.11
CA LEU A 522 4.77 14.90 2.49
C LEU A 522 5.72 16.11 2.61
N GLY A 523 6.57 16.34 1.62
CA GLY A 523 7.47 17.49 1.56
C GLY A 523 6.74 18.82 1.35
N ILE A 524 5.59 18.82 0.69
CA ILE A 524 4.81 20.06 0.46
C ILE A 524 4.41 20.73 1.78
N PRO A 525 3.75 20.06 2.74
CA PRO A 525 3.44 20.67 4.02
C PRO A 525 4.67 21.10 4.83
N VAL A 526 5.80 20.40 4.68
CA VAL A 526 7.04 20.74 5.40
C VAL A 526 7.56 22.13 5.04
N LEU A 527 7.24 22.64 3.85
CA LEU A 527 7.62 23.98 3.40
C LEU A 527 6.77 25.08 4.04
N ILE A 528 5.63 24.73 4.65
CA ILE A 528 4.73 25.70 5.27
C ILE A 528 5.26 26.05 6.67
N PRO A 529 5.57 27.30 6.97
CA PRO A 529 6.02 27.72 8.29
C PRO A 529 5.01 27.32 9.38
N PHE A 530 5.50 26.87 10.52
CA PHE A 530 4.70 26.49 11.69
C PHE A 530 3.77 25.31 11.54
N ILE A 531 3.69 24.65 10.38
CA ILE A 531 2.81 23.49 10.15
C ILE A 531 3.05 22.36 11.17
N ASP A 532 4.30 22.08 11.50
CA ASP A 532 4.66 21.06 12.49
C ASP A 532 4.08 21.37 13.88
N LYS A 533 4.08 22.66 14.28
CA LYS A 533 3.49 23.09 15.54
C LYS A 533 1.97 22.98 15.54
N ILE A 534 1.33 23.41 14.44
CA ILE A 534 -0.13 23.33 14.26
C ILE A 534 -0.55 21.86 14.29
N HIS A 535 0.10 21.03 13.50
CA HIS A 535 -0.18 19.59 13.41
C HIS A 535 -0.03 18.88 14.76
N SER A 536 1.07 19.12 15.46
CA SER A 536 1.29 18.52 16.80
C SER A 536 0.28 19.01 17.82
N THR A 537 -0.13 20.29 17.77
CA THR A 537 -1.19 20.82 18.64
C THR A 537 -2.53 20.17 18.32
N MET A 538 -2.86 20.02 17.04
CA MET A 538 -4.10 19.40 16.57
C MET A 538 -4.20 17.94 17.01
N LEU A 539 -3.14 17.16 16.83
CA LEU A 539 -3.16 15.73 17.20
C LEU A 539 -3.28 15.50 18.71
N PHE A 540 -2.56 16.26 19.51
CA PHE A 540 -2.45 16.00 20.94
C PHE A 540 -3.25 16.97 21.81
N TRP A 541 -3.84 18.03 21.23
CA TRP A 541 -4.52 19.12 21.96
C TRP A 541 -3.67 19.74 23.07
N LEU A 542 -2.37 19.73 22.90
CA LEU A 542 -1.41 20.05 23.93
C LEU A 542 -0.36 21.01 23.36
N ARG A 543 0.18 21.86 24.20
CA ARG A 543 1.30 22.69 23.79
C ARG A 543 2.53 21.80 23.54
N PRO A 544 2.96 21.60 22.28
CA PRO A 544 4.03 20.64 21.95
C PRO A 544 5.32 20.90 22.73
N SER A 545 5.62 22.18 22.99
CA SER A 545 6.80 22.62 23.73
C SER A 545 6.86 22.12 25.18
N ARG A 546 5.73 21.80 25.80
CA ARG A 546 5.67 21.33 27.19
C ARG A 546 5.68 19.81 27.33
N GLN A 547 5.19 19.09 26.35
CA GLN A 547 4.97 17.64 26.45
C GLN A 547 5.88 16.81 25.56
N ILE A 548 6.27 17.34 24.38
CA ILE A 548 7.13 16.65 23.45
C ILE A 548 8.54 17.24 23.59
N ARG A 549 9.36 16.63 24.43
CA ARG A 549 10.76 17.02 24.55
C ARG A 549 11.52 16.51 23.32
N ARG A 550 12.01 17.45 22.52
CA ARG A 550 12.95 17.12 21.45
C ARG A 550 14.25 16.60 22.05
N ALA A 551 14.91 15.68 21.35
CA ALA A 551 16.20 15.18 21.76
C ALA A 551 17.21 16.33 21.91
N ILE A 552 17.95 16.32 23.01
CA ILE A 552 19.01 17.30 23.29
C ILE A 552 20.26 16.84 22.55
N TYR A 553 20.77 17.69 21.69
CA TYR A 553 21.99 17.40 20.90
C TYR A 553 23.15 18.23 21.38
N THR A 554 24.33 17.62 21.46
CA THR A 554 25.60 18.32 21.66
C THR A 554 25.90 19.24 20.47
N VAL A 555 26.79 20.22 20.65
CA VAL A 555 27.20 21.14 19.56
C VAL A 555 27.74 20.37 18.36
N LYS A 556 28.56 19.35 18.57
CA LYS A 556 29.12 18.48 17.52
C LYS A 556 28.00 17.75 16.75
N GLN A 557 27.03 17.19 17.45
CA GLN A 557 25.86 16.53 16.85
C GLN A 557 25.00 17.51 16.04
N ARG A 558 24.80 18.73 16.52
CA ARG A 558 24.05 19.78 15.76
C ARG A 558 24.77 20.13 14.47
N LYS A 559 26.10 20.30 14.49
CA LYS A 559 26.90 20.57 13.28
C LYS A 559 26.79 19.42 12.29
N GLN A 560 26.94 18.18 12.75
CA GLN A 560 26.78 16.99 11.90
C GLN A 560 25.36 16.91 11.29
N ARG A 561 24.32 17.16 12.08
CA ARG A 561 22.94 17.17 11.58
C ARG A 561 22.72 18.25 10.53
N ARG A 562 23.25 19.47 10.70
CA ARG A 562 23.18 20.53 9.69
C ARG A 562 23.84 20.10 8.37
N MET A 563 25.03 19.52 8.42
CA MET A 563 25.71 19.02 7.20
C MET A 563 24.90 17.94 6.50
N ILE A 564 24.27 17.02 7.25
CA ILE A 564 23.38 16.00 6.69
C ILE A 564 22.18 16.64 6.02
N VAL A 565 21.54 17.60 6.67
CA VAL A 565 20.37 18.31 6.14
C VAL A 565 20.71 19.05 4.85
N ILE A 566 21.82 19.75 4.79
CA ILE A 566 22.26 20.44 3.55
C ILE A 566 22.51 19.43 2.44
N LYS A 567 23.32 18.40 2.69
CA LYS A 567 23.68 17.40 1.67
C LYS A 567 22.46 16.66 1.12
N TYR A 568 21.63 16.12 2.00
CA TYR A 568 20.48 15.32 1.59
C TYR A 568 19.28 16.17 1.19
N GLY A 569 19.17 17.41 1.65
CA GLY A 569 18.21 18.38 1.16
C GLY A 569 18.50 18.76 -0.30
N LEU A 570 19.74 19.02 -0.66
CA LEU A 570 20.15 19.23 -2.06
C LEU A 570 19.89 17.98 -2.91
N LEU A 571 20.25 16.79 -2.40
CA LEU A 571 19.96 15.54 -3.11
C LEU A 571 18.46 15.34 -3.34
N PHE A 572 17.62 15.65 -2.34
CA PHE A 572 16.17 15.58 -2.47
C PHE A 572 15.66 16.50 -3.58
N LEU A 573 16.16 17.73 -3.67
CA LEU A 573 15.79 18.67 -4.73
C LEU A 573 16.25 18.19 -6.11
N VAL A 574 17.45 17.60 -6.21
CA VAL A 574 17.96 17.02 -7.47
C VAL A 574 17.07 15.86 -7.92
N VAL A 575 16.72 14.96 -7.01
CA VAL A 575 15.84 13.82 -7.34
C VAL A 575 14.43 14.29 -7.68
N LEU A 576 13.90 15.28 -6.95
CA LEU A 576 12.61 15.91 -7.29
C LEU A 576 12.66 16.55 -8.68
N GLY A 577 13.72 17.29 -9.00
CA GLY A 577 13.95 17.86 -10.32
C GLY A 577 14.01 16.80 -11.42
N ALA A 578 14.68 15.68 -11.17
CA ALA A 578 14.73 14.56 -12.10
C ALA A 578 13.32 13.96 -12.36
N PHE A 579 12.53 13.73 -11.31
CA PHE A 579 11.15 13.26 -11.46
C PHE A 579 10.27 14.26 -12.20
N LEU A 580 10.40 15.56 -11.92
CA LEU A 580 9.68 16.60 -12.66
C LEU A 580 10.13 16.66 -14.12
N ALA A 581 11.42 16.52 -14.40
CA ALA A 581 11.92 16.47 -15.78
C ALA A 581 11.34 15.28 -16.54
N LEU A 582 11.27 14.10 -15.92
CA LEU A 582 10.65 12.92 -16.52
C LEU A 582 9.17 13.15 -16.90
N ILE A 583 8.43 13.95 -16.13
CA ILE A 583 7.04 14.29 -16.45
C ILE A 583 6.97 15.38 -17.53
N ILE A 584 7.83 16.38 -17.46
CA ILE A 584 7.75 17.56 -18.34
C ILE A 584 8.32 17.28 -19.73
N VAL A 585 9.43 16.53 -19.82
CA VAL A 585 10.11 16.27 -21.10
C VAL A 585 9.20 15.58 -22.12
N PRO A 586 8.45 14.52 -21.79
CA PRO A 586 7.53 13.89 -22.74
C PRO A 586 6.43 14.85 -23.23
N VAL A 587 5.90 15.68 -22.32
CA VAL A 587 4.91 16.72 -22.69
C VAL A 587 5.52 17.74 -23.65
N TRP A 588 6.76 18.15 -23.39
CA TRP A 588 7.49 19.07 -24.26
C TRP A 588 7.81 18.44 -25.63
N LEU A 589 8.25 17.19 -25.68
CA LEU A 589 8.48 16.44 -26.92
C LEU A 589 7.19 16.34 -27.76
N ARG A 590 6.04 16.18 -27.14
CA ARG A 590 4.74 16.25 -27.82
C ARG A 590 4.54 17.59 -28.53
N THR A 591 4.89 18.71 -27.90
CA THR A 591 4.73 20.04 -28.51
C THR A 591 5.61 20.23 -29.74
N LEU A 592 6.73 19.50 -29.82
CA LEU A 592 7.64 19.49 -30.96
C LEU A 592 7.19 18.59 -32.12
N LYS A 593 5.97 18.01 -32.04
CA LYS A 593 5.41 17.10 -33.07
C LYS A 593 6.35 15.94 -33.44
N MET A 594 7.17 15.46 -32.51
CA MET A 594 7.97 14.25 -32.74
C MET A 594 7.03 13.06 -32.85
N GLU A 595 6.91 12.52 -34.05
CA GLU A 595 6.16 11.28 -34.31
C GLU A 595 6.94 10.09 -33.76
N CYS A 596 6.27 9.23 -33.01
CA CYS A 596 6.86 8.00 -32.50
C CYS A 596 6.70 6.90 -33.56
N TRP A 597 7.70 6.75 -34.43
CA TRP A 597 7.71 5.69 -35.45
C TRP A 597 7.45 4.28 -34.87
N LEU A 598 7.94 4.00 -33.70
CA LEU A 598 7.72 2.71 -33.02
C LEU A 598 6.25 2.54 -32.56
N CYS A 599 5.54 3.64 -32.31
CA CYS A 599 4.15 3.61 -31.85
C CYS A 599 3.17 3.24 -32.95
N ASP A 600 3.54 3.45 -34.21
CA ASP A 600 2.71 3.12 -35.38
C ASP A 600 2.87 1.66 -35.80
N GLN A 601 3.92 0.97 -35.34
CA GLN A 601 4.18 -0.44 -35.64
C GLN A 601 3.69 -1.40 -34.52
N ILE A 602 3.42 -0.93 -33.35
CA ILE A 602 2.93 -1.71 -32.20
C ILE A 602 1.42 -1.47 -32.04
#